data_9418f9ef4e9121d74d6bb380ae508b59
#
_entry.id   9418f9ef4e9121d74d6bb380ae508b59
#
_cell.length_a   1.000
_cell.length_b   1.000
_cell.length_c   1.000
_cell.angle_alpha   90.00
_cell.angle_beta   90.00
_cell.angle_gamma   90.00
#
_symmetry.space_group_name_H-M   'P 1'
#
loop_
_entity.id
_entity.type
_entity.pdbx_description
1 polymer ?
#
loop_
_entity_poly.entity_id
_entity_poly.type
_entity_poly.pdbx_seq_one_letter_code
_entity_poly.pdbx_strand_id
1 'polypeptide(L)'
;MLRPYLFVVYLSLQKIMMKFIVSLLLLVFQVQILTAQTEATYAEKLGYPKGAKIIILHIDDMGMSYDSNLGGIEAMTKGVANSCSVMMPCPWVPGFVHYMKQHPGLDAGLHLTLTSEWKDYRWGPLSGKPKTPGLVDTEGAMWRGVADVVKHASADEVETEIRAQVDRAKTMGFEPTHLDSHMGTLFATPAFIERYIKIGIDYQIPVMFPGGHNTLIAQELKNTS
;
A
#
# COMPACT_ATOMS: atom_id res chain seq x y z
N MET A 1 79.60 14.95 -13.16
CA MET A 1 78.69 15.12 -14.31
C MET A 1 77.44 14.20 -14.31
N LEU A 2 77.00 13.58 -13.22
CA LEU A 2 75.85 12.60 -13.19
C LEU A 2 74.54 13.17 -12.67
N ARG A 3 74.47 14.36 -12.05
CA ARG A 3 73.26 14.94 -11.45
C ARG A 3 72.13 15.31 -12.41
N PRO A 4 72.34 15.81 -13.66
CA PRO A 4 71.21 16.15 -14.54
C PRO A 4 70.49 14.93 -15.07
N TYR A 5 71.18 13.82 -15.27
CA TYR A 5 70.53 12.58 -15.79
C TYR A 5 69.63 11.91 -14.77
N LEU A 6 69.99 11.93 -13.50
CA LEU A 6 69.16 11.40 -12.40
C LEU A 6 67.85 12.19 -12.26
N PHE A 7 67.88 13.51 -12.46
CA PHE A 7 66.69 14.36 -12.39
C PHE A 7 65.73 14.10 -13.55
N VAL A 8 66.23 13.91 -14.76
CA VAL A 8 65.41 13.55 -15.96
C VAL A 8 64.78 12.19 -15.78
N VAL A 9 65.50 11.19 -15.28
CA VAL A 9 64.96 9.85 -15.02
C VAL A 9 63.89 9.89 -13.94
N TYR A 10 64.08 10.68 -12.87
CA TYR A 10 63.10 10.86 -11.81
C TYR A 10 61.81 11.49 -12.32
N LEU A 11 61.85 12.56 -13.13
CA LEU A 11 60.69 13.20 -13.73
C LEU A 11 59.97 12.26 -14.72
N SER A 12 60.68 11.40 -15.45
CA SER A 12 60.09 10.43 -16.34
C SER A 12 59.36 9.33 -15.59
N LEU A 13 59.92 8.84 -14.50
CA LEU A 13 59.27 7.85 -13.62
C LEU A 13 58.02 8.43 -12.94
N GLN A 14 58.05 9.68 -12.48
CA GLN A 14 56.84 10.34 -11.94
C GLN A 14 55.74 10.46 -12.99
N LYS A 15 56.04 10.83 -14.23
CA LYS A 15 55.06 10.91 -15.32
C LYS A 15 54.45 9.54 -15.66
N ILE A 16 55.26 8.48 -15.64
CA ILE A 16 54.80 7.11 -15.88
C ILE A 16 53.88 6.69 -14.70
N MET A 17 54.31 6.90 -13.48
CA MET A 17 53.53 6.57 -12.27
C MET A 17 52.20 7.33 -12.22
N MET A 18 52.19 8.61 -12.59
CA MET A 18 50.96 9.41 -12.68
C MET A 18 50.00 8.90 -13.75
N LYS A 19 50.51 8.53 -14.90
CA LYS A 19 49.67 7.89 -15.95
C LYS A 19 49.07 6.57 -15.46
N PHE A 20 49.83 5.73 -14.75
CA PHE A 20 49.34 4.49 -14.17
C PHE A 20 48.23 4.73 -13.14
N ILE A 21 48.38 5.71 -12.24
CA ILE A 21 47.40 6.09 -11.23
C ILE A 21 46.14 6.60 -11.90
N VAL A 22 46.24 7.48 -12.89
CA VAL A 22 45.06 7.99 -13.63
C VAL A 22 44.33 6.88 -14.37
N SER A 23 45.07 5.95 -15.02
CA SER A 23 44.47 4.81 -15.70
C SER A 23 43.76 3.86 -14.73
N LEU A 24 44.35 3.61 -13.56
CA LEU A 24 43.75 2.79 -12.50
C LEU A 24 42.48 3.44 -11.94
N LEU A 25 42.50 4.77 -11.70
CA LEU A 25 41.31 5.50 -11.26
C LEU A 25 40.19 5.49 -12.29
N LEU A 26 40.51 5.62 -13.59
CA LEU A 26 39.54 5.51 -14.66
C LEU A 26 38.94 4.11 -14.75
N LEU A 27 39.77 3.07 -14.54
CA LEU A 27 39.31 1.68 -14.54
C LEU A 27 38.35 1.41 -13.36
N VAL A 28 38.70 1.90 -12.16
CA VAL A 28 37.84 1.79 -10.96
C VAL A 28 36.52 2.55 -11.17
N PHE A 29 36.56 3.72 -11.82
CA PHE A 29 35.35 4.49 -12.11
C PHE A 29 34.45 3.79 -13.14
N GLN A 30 35.03 3.13 -14.16
CA GLN A 30 34.29 2.31 -15.13
C GLN A 30 33.66 1.08 -14.48
N VAL A 31 34.34 0.43 -13.53
CA VAL A 31 33.78 -0.71 -12.80
C VAL A 31 32.58 -0.29 -11.96
N GLN A 32 32.62 0.90 -11.34
CA GLN A 32 31.48 1.40 -10.57
C GLN A 32 30.26 1.75 -11.44
N ILE A 33 30.46 2.19 -12.68
CA ILE A 33 29.36 2.44 -13.61
C ILE A 33 28.73 1.12 -14.08
N LEU A 34 29.51 0.05 -14.23
CA LEU A 34 28.97 -1.27 -14.61
C LEU A 34 28.19 -1.96 -13.48
N THR A 35 28.43 -1.61 -12.23
CA THR A 35 27.72 -2.19 -11.06
C THR A 35 26.45 -1.44 -10.68
N ALA A 36 26.14 -0.32 -11.32
CA ALA A 36 24.84 0.30 -11.26
C ALA A 36 23.80 -0.53 -12.04
N GLN A 37 23.68 -1.81 -11.71
CA GLN A 37 22.54 -2.61 -12.12
C GLN A 37 21.31 -1.97 -11.44
N THR A 38 20.44 -1.40 -12.25
CA THR A 38 19.11 -0.99 -11.80
C THR A 38 18.47 -2.22 -11.18
N GLU A 39 18.17 -2.16 -9.89
CA GLU A 39 17.44 -3.26 -9.25
C GLU A 39 16.20 -3.58 -10.07
N ALA A 40 15.92 -4.88 -10.19
CA ALA A 40 14.72 -5.33 -10.88
C ALA A 40 13.48 -4.68 -10.24
N THR A 41 12.61 -4.15 -11.07
CA THR A 41 11.34 -3.58 -10.62
C THR A 41 10.47 -4.67 -9.96
N TYR A 42 9.48 -4.27 -9.17
CA TYR A 42 8.54 -5.23 -8.57
C TYR A 42 7.81 -6.05 -9.66
N ALA A 43 7.48 -5.44 -10.79
CA ALA A 43 6.91 -6.14 -11.93
C ALA A 43 7.82 -7.27 -12.43
N GLU A 44 9.10 -6.99 -12.59
CA GLU A 44 10.09 -7.98 -13.02
C GLU A 44 10.29 -9.10 -11.97
N LYS A 45 10.28 -8.74 -10.68
CA LYS A 45 10.33 -9.71 -9.56
C LYS A 45 9.09 -10.63 -9.53
N LEU A 46 7.97 -10.17 -10.05
CA LEU A 46 6.72 -10.94 -10.21
C LEU A 46 6.68 -11.75 -11.53
N GLY A 47 7.74 -11.71 -12.34
CA GLY A 47 7.85 -12.50 -13.57
C GLY A 47 7.39 -11.78 -14.84
N TYR A 48 7.06 -10.50 -14.78
CA TYR A 48 6.73 -9.72 -15.98
C TYR A 48 7.99 -9.34 -16.77
N PRO A 49 7.89 -9.14 -18.10
CA PRO A 49 9.02 -8.73 -18.92
C PRO A 49 9.68 -7.44 -18.42
N LYS A 50 11.00 -7.31 -18.68
CA LYS A 50 11.75 -6.10 -18.32
C LYS A 50 11.11 -4.84 -18.89
N GLY A 51 10.89 -3.84 -18.02
CA GLY A 51 10.26 -2.58 -18.38
C GLY A 51 8.75 -2.64 -18.55
N ALA A 52 8.09 -3.75 -18.21
CA ALA A 52 6.62 -3.84 -18.21
C ALA A 52 6.01 -2.81 -17.25
N LYS A 53 4.96 -2.15 -17.72
CA LYS A 53 4.08 -1.30 -16.90
C LYS A 53 2.83 -2.08 -16.59
N ILE A 54 2.55 -2.29 -15.29
CA ILE A 54 1.37 -2.99 -14.82
C ILE A 54 0.38 -1.96 -14.31
N ILE A 55 -0.89 -2.09 -14.69
CA ILE A 55 -1.99 -1.26 -14.23
C ILE A 55 -3.02 -2.19 -13.59
N ILE A 56 -3.41 -1.89 -12.34
CA ILE A 56 -4.55 -2.47 -11.66
C ILE A 56 -5.63 -1.40 -11.66
N LEU A 57 -6.77 -1.69 -12.29
CA LEU A 57 -7.96 -0.85 -12.22
C LEU A 57 -8.86 -1.42 -11.13
N HIS A 58 -8.83 -0.75 -9.99
CA HIS A 58 -9.44 -1.18 -8.75
C HIS A 58 -10.75 -0.43 -8.49
N ILE A 59 -11.75 -1.15 -7.96
CA ILE A 59 -13.05 -0.61 -7.58
C ILE A 59 -13.15 -0.63 -6.07
N ASP A 60 -13.30 0.53 -5.47
CA ASP A 60 -13.59 0.69 -4.06
C ASP A 60 -15.10 0.51 -3.76
N ASP A 61 -15.45 0.47 -2.48
CA ASP A 61 -16.82 0.58 -1.95
C ASP A 61 -17.81 -0.51 -2.34
N MET A 62 -17.35 -1.71 -2.70
CA MET A 62 -18.25 -2.84 -2.86
C MET A 62 -18.95 -3.19 -1.55
N GLY A 63 -20.21 -3.56 -1.61
CA GLY A 63 -21.02 -3.84 -0.43
C GLY A 63 -21.67 -2.60 0.19
N MET A 64 -21.31 -1.39 -0.22
CA MET A 64 -21.89 -0.16 0.29
C MET A 64 -23.39 -0.09 -0.03
N SER A 65 -23.77 -0.25 -1.28
CA SER A 65 -25.17 -0.21 -1.74
C SER A 65 -25.44 -1.28 -2.81
N TYR A 66 -26.70 -1.47 -3.15
CA TYR A 66 -27.08 -2.33 -4.27
C TYR A 66 -26.47 -1.83 -5.58
N ASP A 67 -26.54 -0.52 -5.83
CA ASP A 67 -26.04 0.07 -7.07
C ASP A 67 -24.52 0.02 -7.15
N SER A 68 -23.80 0.18 -6.01
CA SER A 68 -22.35 -0.01 -5.95
C SER A 68 -21.98 -1.44 -6.37
N ASN A 69 -22.70 -2.44 -5.84
CA ASN A 69 -22.46 -3.83 -6.21
C ASN A 69 -22.73 -4.07 -7.69
N LEU A 70 -23.85 -3.57 -8.20
CA LEU A 70 -24.22 -3.77 -9.61
C LEU A 70 -23.22 -3.11 -10.55
N GLY A 71 -22.89 -1.85 -10.31
CA GLY A 71 -21.91 -1.10 -11.12
C GLY A 71 -20.50 -1.71 -11.06
N GLY A 72 -20.04 -2.10 -9.87
CA GLY A 72 -18.74 -2.73 -9.70
C GLY A 72 -18.65 -4.11 -10.37
N ILE A 73 -19.67 -4.95 -10.20
CA ILE A 73 -19.77 -6.25 -10.90
C ILE A 73 -19.74 -6.06 -12.42
N GLU A 74 -20.49 -5.10 -12.94
CA GLU A 74 -20.50 -4.82 -14.37
C GLU A 74 -19.12 -4.33 -14.86
N ALA A 75 -18.46 -3.45 -14.12
CA ALA A 75 -17.12 -2.96 -14.46
C ALA A 75 -16.06 -4.07 -14.45
N MET A 76 -16.17 -5.06 -13.56
CA MET A 76 -15.26 -6.21 -13.49
C MET A 76 -15.56 -7.28 -14.54
N THR A 77 -16.83 -7.46 -14.93
CA THR A 77 -17.23 -8.57 -15.83
C THR A 77 -17.35 -8.15 -17.28
N LYS A 78 -17.67 -6.91 -17.55
CA LYS A 78 -17.89 -6.36 -18.91
C LYS A 78 -16.99 -5.16 -19.20
N GLY A 79 -16.43 -4.53 -18.18
CA GLY A 79 -15.56 -3.36 -18.28
C GLY A 79 -14.09 -3.71 -18.26
N VAL A 80 -13.28 -2.78 -17.75
CA VAL A 80 -11.80 -2.87 -17.71
C VAL A 80 -11.24 -3.03 -16.28
N ALA A 81 -12.10 -3.01 -15.26
CA ALA A 81 -11.65 -3.21 -13.89
C ALA A 81 -11.30 -4.69 -13.66
N ASN A 82 -10.27 -4.92 -12.84
CA ASN A 82 -9.73 -6.26 -12.63
C ASN A 82 -9.51 -6.59 -11.14
N SER A 83 -9.87 -5.68 -10.25
CA SER A 83 -9.79 -5.85 -8.79
C SER A 83 -10.86 -5.00 -8.12
N CYS A 84 -11.27 -5.37 -6.90
CA CYS A 84 -12.18 -4.56 -6.07
C CYS A 84 -11.93 -4.79 -4.58
N SER A 85 -12.52 -3.93 -3.73
CA SER A 85 -12.52 -4.14 -2.29
C SER A 85 -13.86 -3.79 -1.63
N VAL A 86 -14.15 -4.49 -0.51
CA VAL A 86 -15.48 -4.60 0.12
C VAL A 86 -15.52 -3.88 1.45
N MET A 87 -16.49 -2.98 1.64
CA MET A 87 -16.78 -2.29 2.89
C MET A 87 -17.60 -3.18 3.83
N MET A 88 -16.93 -4.01 4.62
CA MET A 88 -17.61 -5.00 5.48
C MET A 88 -18.66 -4.44 6.46
N PRO A 89 -18.58 -3.21 7.00
CA PRO A 89 -19.63 -2.66 7.84
C PRO A 89 -20.96 -2.38 7.10
N CYS A 90 -20.92 -2.33 5.77
CA CYS A 90 -22.09 -1.90 4.99
C CYS A 90 -23.13 -3.01 4.77
N PRO A 91 -24.42 -2.65 4.55
CA PRO A 91 -25.52 -3.59 4.59
C PRO A 91 -25.66 -4.45 3.32
N TRP A 92 -25.08 -4.06 2.18
CA TRP A 92 -25.18 -4.81 0.92
C TRP A 92 -24.05 -5.82 0.69
N VAL A 93 -23.15 -5.98 1.67
CA VAL A 93 -22.09 -6.98 1.67
C VAL A 93 -22.60 -8.41 1.42
N PRO A 94 -23.70 -8.89 2.04
CA PRO A 94 -24.18 -10.25 1.78
C PRO A 94 -24.46 -10.53 0.31
N GLY A 95 -25.08 -9.59 -0.40
CA GLY A 95 -25.37 -9.70 -1.83
C GLY A 95 -24.10 -9.85 -2.66
N PHE A 96 -23.09 -9.02 -2.38
CA PHE A 96 -21.80 -9.10 -3.07
C PHE A 96 -21.06 -10.42 -2.76
N VAL A 97 -21.00 -10.82 -1.50
CA VAL A 97 -20.33 -12.08 -1.10
C VAL A 97 -21.01 -13.30 -1.74
N HIS A 98 -22.34 -13.33 -1.84
CA HIS A 98 -23.04 -14.39 -2.54
C HIS A 98 -22.65 -14.43 -4.02
N TYR A 99 -22.52 -13.26 -4.65
CA TYR A 99 -22.07 -13.19 -6.04
C TYR A 99 -20.64 -13.72 -6.20
N MET A 100 -19.71 -13.31 -5.33
CA MET A 100 -18.30 -13.76 -5.36
C MET A 100 -18.17 -15.27 -5.23
N LYS A 101 -18.97 -15.91 -4.36
CA LYS A 101 -18.98 -17.39 -4.22
C LYS A 101 -19.34 -18.12 -5.51
N GLN A 102 -20.14 -17.51 -6.36
CA GLN A 102 -20.52 -18.05 -7.67
C GLN A 102 -19.50 -17.72 -8.77
N HIS A 103 -18.59 -16.78 -8.51
CA HIS A 103 -17.58 -16.26 -9.44
C HIS A 103 -16.17 -16.23 -8.79
N PRO A 104 -15.59 -17.39 -8.44
CA PRO A 104 -14.37 -17.48 -7.63
C PRO A 104 -13.10 -16.98 -8.34
N GLY A 105 -13.17 -16.62 -9.62
CA GLY A 105 -12.06 -16.06 -10.38
C GLY A 105 -11.87 -14.55 -10.28
N LEU A 106 -12.77 -13.84 -9.59
CA LEU A 106 -12.68 -12.40 -9.42
C LEU A 106 -11.75 -12.04 -8.25
N ASP A 107 -10.92 -11.03 -8.45
CA ASP A 107 -10.03 -10.49 -7.40
C ASP A 107 -10.80 -9.51 -6.52
N ALA A 108 -10.94 -9.84 -5.23
CA ALA A 108 -11.66 -9.02 -4.26
C ALA A 108 -10.98 -9.01 -2.90
N GLY A 109 -10.66 -7.82 -2.41
CA GLY A 109 -10.11 -7.55 -1.09
C GLY A 109 -11.11 -6.99 -0.11
N LEU A 110 -10.61 -6.49 1.03
CA LEU A 110 -11.40 -5.73 1.99
C LEU A 110 -11.00 -4.26 1.99
N HIS A 111 -11.99 -3.40 1.80
CA HIS A 111 -11.89 -1.96 1.96
C HIS A 111 -12.12 -1.61 3.43
N LEU A 112 -11.06 -1.72 4.24
CA LEU A 112 -11.12 -1.56 5.69
C LEU A 112 -11.65 -0.18 6.06
N THR A 113 -12.84 -0.16 6.62
CA THR A 113 -13.69 1.01 6.75
C THR A 113 -13.75 1.47 8.20
N LEU A 114 -13.35 2.74 8.44
CA LEU A 114 -13.35 3.37 9.76
C LEU A 114 -14.15 4.67 9.79
N THR A 115 -14.73 5.06 8.65
CA THR A 115 -15.53 6.27 8.49
C THR A 115 -16.88 5.95 7.87
N SER A 116 -17.84 6.86 8.03
CA SER A 116 -19.18 6.81 7.44
C SER A 116 -19.57 8.22 7.03
N GLU A 117 -19.13 8.67 5.86
CA GLU A 117 -19.09 10.07 5.42
C GLU A 117 -20.42 10.61 4.90
N TRP A 118 -21.32 9.74 4.50
CA TRP A 118 -22.60 10.15 3.88
C TRP A 118 -23.56 10.80 4.88
N LYS A 119 -24.41 11.67 4.40
CA LYS A 119 -25.32 12.43 5.26
C LYS A 119 -26.47 11.57 5.83
N ASP A 120 -27.16 10.87 4.94
CA ASP A 120 -28.43 10.19 5.26
C ASP A 120 -28.32 8.66 5.14
N TYR A 121 -27.12 8.14 4.92
CA TYR A 121 -26.81 6.72 4.80
C TYR A 121 -25.54 6.41 5.59
N ARG A 122 -25.74 5.88 6.80
CA ARG A 122 -24.69 5.75 7.81
C ARG A 122 -24.57 4.32 8.31
N TRP A 123 -23.36 3.92 8.61
CA TRP A 123 -23.05 2.60 9.20
C TRP A 123 -22.17 2.77 10.44
N GLY A 124 -22.27 1.79 11.35
CA GLY A 124 -21.46 1.72 12.55
C GLY A 124 -20.40 0.65 12.47
N PRO A 125 -19.49 0.59 13.47
CA PRO A 125 -18.47 -0.44 13.54
C PRO A 125 -19.07 -1.83 13.81
N LEU A 126 -18.50 -2.85 13.17
CA LEU A 126 -18.87 -4.26 13.38
C LEU A 126 -18.54 -4.74 14.80
N SER A 127 -17.47 -4.22 15.39
CA SER A 127 -17.09 -4.47 16.78
C SER A 127 -18.09 -3.92 17.78
N GLY A 128 -18.88 -2.93 17.36
CA GLY A 128 -19.89 -2.24 18.16
C GLY A 128 -19.31 -1.19 19.13
N LYS A 129 -20.12 -0.18 19.44
CA LYS A 129 -19.75 0.94 20.34
C LYS A 129 -19.12 0.51 21.68
N PRO A 130 -19.55 -0.56 22.36
CA PRO A 130 -18.93 -0.95 23.63
C PRO A 130 -17.45 -1.30 23.54
N LYS A 131 -16.98 -1.79 22.37
CA LYS A 131 -15.59 -2.16 22.16
C LYS A 131 -14.76 -1.07 21.50
N THR A 132 -15.42 -0.20 20.75
CA THR A 132 -14.78 0.87 19.96
C THR A 132 -15.52 2.18 20.10
N PRO A 133 -15.68 2.71 21.35
CA PRO A 133 -16.42 3.95 21.57
C PRO A 133 -15.84 5.15 20.84
N GLY A 134 -14.51 5.20 20.66
CA GLY A 134 -13.81 6.26 19.94
C GLY A 134 -14.10 6.30 18.44
N LEU A 135 -14.57 5.20 17.85
CA LEU A 135 -14.96 5.15 16.43
C LEU A 135 -16.39 5.66 16.17
N VAL A 136 -17.18 5.96 17.22
CA VAL A 136 -18.62 6.21 17.10
C VAL A 136 -18.96 7.66 17.44
N ASP A 137 -19.63 8.33 16.54
CA ASP A 137 -20.13 9.70 16.72
C ASP A 137 -21.39 9.78 17.59
N THR A 138 -21.96 10.99 17.74
CA THR A 138 -23.15 11.23 18.53
C THR A 138 -24.44 10.64 17.92
N GLU A 139 -24.45 10.33 16.63
CA GLU A 139 -25.55 9.67 15.93
C GLU A 139 -25.50 8.14 16.05
N GLY A 140 -24.42 7.58 16.62
CA GLY A 140 -24.23 6.14 16.77
C GLY A 140 -23.58 5.46 15.54
N ALA A 141 -23.14 6.24 14.56
CA ALA A 141 -22.42 5.77 13.38
C ALA A 141 -20.91 6.02 13.53
N MET A 142 -20.10 5.44 12.64
CA MET A 142 -18.70 5.84 12.52
C MET A 142 -18.58 7.32 12.18
N TRP A 143 -17.47 7.96 12.56
CA TRP A 143 -17.19 9.35 12.22
C TRP A 143 -17.26 9.60 10.72
N ARG A 144 -17.60 10.84 10.32
CA ARG A 144 -17.70 11.17 8.88
C ARG A 144 -16.35 11.37 8.22
N GLY A 145 -15.33 11.74 8.96
CA GLY A 145 -14.03 12.09 8.39
C GLY A 145 -12.86 11.51 9.14
N VAL A 146 -11.76 11.36 8.41
CA VAL A 146 -10.49 10.82 8.92
C VAL A 146 -9.98 11.60 10.12
N ALA A 147 -10.08 12.94 10.09
CA ALA A 147 -9.62 13.80 11.19
C ALA A 147 -10.34 13.52 12.50
N ASP A 148 -11.64 13.22 12.45
CA ASP A 148 -12.41 12.86 13.64
C ASP A 148 -12.04 11.48 14.18
N VAL A 149 -11.78 10.50 13.30
CA VAL A 149 -11.26 9.19 13.70
C VAL A 149 -9.93 9.35 14.42
N VAL A 150 -8.99 10.09 13.84
CA VAL A 150 -7.66 10.36 14.45
C VAL A 150 -7.79 11.04 15.82
N LYS A 151 -8.74 11.95 15.95
CA LYS A 151 -8.96 12.71 17.19
C LYS A 151 -9.55 11.86 18.31
N HIS A 152 -10.41 10.90 18.02
CA HIS A 152 -11.24 10.24 19.02
C HIS A 152 -10.91 8.77 19.23
N ALA A 153 -10.45 8.05 18.17
CA ALA A 153 -10.17 6.62 18.26
C ALA A 153 -8.73 6.32 18.64
N SER A 154 -8.55 5.36 19.51
CA SER A 154 -7.23 4.78 19.79
C SER A 154 -6.82 3.76 18.72
N ALA A 155 -5.53 3.50 18.61
CA ALA A 155 -5.01 2.46 17.69
C ALA A 155 -5.55 1.05 18.04
N ASP A 156 -5.80 0.77 19.31
CA ASP A 156 -6.37 -0.51 19.75
C ASP A 156 -7.84 -0.67 19.35
N GLU A 157 -8.61 0.41 19.34
CA GLU A 157 -9.98 0.40 18.81
C GLU A 157 -9.98 0.21 17.30
N VAL A 158 -9.05 0.86 16.58
CA VAL A 158 -8.85 0.66 15.14
C VAL A 158 -8.51 -0.81 14.86
N GLU A 159 -7.54 -1.40 15.58
CA GLU A 159 -7.21 -2.83 15.45
C GLU A 159 -8.43 -3.71 15.70
N THR A 160 -9.18 -3.44 16.76
CA THR A 160 -10.37 -4.20 17.14
C THR A 160 -11.41 -4.20 16.03
N GLU A 161 -11.65 -3.05 15.42
CA GLU A 161 -12.62 -2.92 14.33
C GLU A 161 -12.16 -3.60 13.04
N ILE A 162 -10.91 -3.35 12.60
CA ILE A 162 -10.44 -3.97 11.35
C ILE A 162 -10.31 -5.50 11.47
N ARG A 163 -10.04 -6.05 12.67
CA ARG A 163 -10.15 -7.50 12.92
C ARG A 163 -11.58 -7.98 12.76
N ALA A 164 -12.55 -7.28 13.33
CA ALA A 164 -13.95 -7.66 13.19
C ALA A 164 -14.41 -7.67 11.73
N GLN A 165 -13.87 -6.79 10.88
CA GLN A 165 -14.16 -6.76 9.45
C GLN A 165 -13.56 -7.99 8.74
N VAL A 166 -12.32 -8.36 9.01
CA VAL A 166 -11.71 -9.58 8.45
C VAL A 166 -12.46 -10.83 8.95
N ASP A 167 -12.78 -10.91 10.23
CA ASP A 167 -13.48 -12.04 10.84
C ASP A 167 -14.88 -12.22 10.24
N ARG A 168 -15.61 -11.10 9.99
CA ARG A 168 -16.90 -11.15 9.29
C ARG A 168 -16.77 -11.74 7.90
N ALA A 169 -15.78 -11.29 7.12
CA ALA A 169 -15.54 -11.82 5.78
C ALA A 169 -15.32 -13.33 5.82
N LYS A 170 -14.41 -13.80 6.68
CA LYS A 170 -14.11 -15.24 6.84
C LYS A 170 -15.32 -16.03 7.32
N THR A 171 -16.09 -15.52 8.27
CA THR A 171 -17.34 -16.12 8.74
C THR A 171 -18.37 -16.27 7.62
N MET A 172 -18.42 -15.32 6.70
CA MET A 172 -19.27 -15.38 5.51
C MET A 172 -18.72 -16.32 4.43
N GLY A 173 -17.54 -16.92 4.63
CA GLY A 173 -16.83 -17.74 3.64
C GLY A 173 -16.34 -16.92 2.44
N PHE A 174 -15.93 -15.69 2.71
CA PHE A 174 -15.25 -14.81 1.76
C PHE A 174 -13.79 -14.70 2.18
N GLU A 175 -12.89 -15.18 1.32
CA GLU A 175 -11.44 -15.11 1.53
C GLU A 175 -10.90 -13.92 0.73
N PRO A 176 -10.57 -12.79 1.40
CA PRO A 176 -10.09 -11.61 0.71
C PRO A 176 -8.67 -11.80 0.17
N THR A 177 -8.42 -11.33 -1.03
CA THR A 177 -7.11 -11.42 -1.68
C THR A 177 -6.12 -10.37 -1.20
N HIS A 178 -6.62 -9.25 -0.69
CA HIS A 178 -5.82 -8.14 -0.17
C HIS A 178 -6.64 -7.28 0.80
N LEU A 179 -5.95 -6.39 1.50
CA LEU A 179 -6.54 -5.34 2.34
C LEU A 179 -6.14 -3.97 1.81
N ASP A 180 -7.05 -3.03 1.84
CA ASP A 180 -6.79 -1.62 1.58
C ASP A 180 -7.52 -0.73 2.59
N SER A 181 -7.53 0.59 2.41
CA SER A 181 -8.02 1.53 3.42
C SER A 181 -9.01 2.51 2.83
N HIS A 182 -10.28 2.39 3.24
CA HIS A 182 -11.31 3.38 2.92
C HIS A 182 -10.88 4.78 3.38
N MET A 183 -11.00 5.78 2.47
CA MET A 183 -10.56 7.17 2.67
C MET A 183 -9.10 7.32 3.14
N GLY A 184 -8.27 6.30 3.01
CA GLY A 184 -6.89 6.32 3.49
C GLY A 184 -6.74 6.42 5.01
N THR A 185 -7.79 6.16 5.79
CA THR A 185 -7.83 6.35 7.24
C THR A 185 -6.71 5.61 7.97
N LEU A 186 -6.35 4.42 7.51
CA LEU A 186 -5.27 3.63 8.11
C LEU A 186 -3.86 4.19 7.87
N PHE A 187 -3.72 5.17 6.97
CA PHE A 187 -2.45 5.88 6.72
C PHE A 187 -2.34 7.21 7.48
N ALA A 188 -3.36 7.58 8.23
CA ALA A 188 -3.44 8.89 8.87
C ALA A 188 -2.47 9.05 10.05
N THR A 189 -2.04 7.97 10.71
CA THR A 189 -1.06 8.00 11.80
C THR A 189 -0.12 6.80 11.73
N PRO A 190 1.13 6.92 12.24
CA PRO A 190 2.03 5.77 12.35
C PRO A 190 1.42 4.60 13.15
N ALA A 191 0.69 4.89 14.22
CA ALA A 191 0.05 3.87 15.05
C ALA A 191 -1.05 3.10 14.29
N PHE A 192 -1.82 3.76 13.42
CA PHE A 192 -2.82 3.09 12.58
C PHE A 192 -2.15 2.23 11.50
N ILE A 193 -1.07 2.74 10.88
CA ILE A 193 -0.26 1.96 9.92
C ILE A 193 0.27 0.69 10.56
N GLU A 194 0.80 0.77 11.79
CA GLU A 194 1.29 -0.39 12.53
C GLU A 194 0.20 -1.45 12.71
N ARG A 195 -1.01 -1.04 13.12
CA ARG A 195 -2.15 -1.95 13.28
C ARG A 195 -2.59 -2.57 11.95
N TYR A 196 -2.60 -1.79 10.89
CA TYR A 196 -2.92 -2.26 9.55
C TYR A 196 -1.95 -3.32 9.04
N ILE A 197 -0.65 -3.07 9.16
CA ILE A 197 0.39 -4.04 8.79
C ILE A 197 0.27 -5.31 9.65
N LYS A 198 0.05 -5.14 10.97
CA LYS A 198 -0.13 -6.25 11.91
C LYS A 198 -1.29 -7.17 11.49
N ILE A 199 -2.42 -6.60 11.09
CA ILE A 199 -3.57 -7.39 10.59
C ILE A 199 -3.19 -8.19 9.34
N GLY A 200 -2.52 -7.58 8.37
CA GLY A 200 -2.05 -8.29 7.19
C GLY A 200 -1.16 -9.49 7.54
N ILE A 201 -0.25 -9.32 8.50
CA ILE A 201 0.64 -10.39 8.97
C ILE A 201 -0.15 -11.49 9.71
N ASP A 202 -1.01 -11.11 10.67
CA ASP A 202 -1.75 -12.05 11.51
C ASP A 202 -2.70 -12.93 10.69
N TYR A 203 -3.34 -12.36 9.67
CA TYR A 203 -4.27 -13.08 8.80
C TYR A 203 -3.62 -13.63 7.52
N GLN A 204 -2.34 -13.32 7.28
CA GLN A 204 -1.60 -13.69 6.06
C GLN A 204 -2.26 -13.15 4.78
N ILE A 205 -2.79 -11.93 4.84
CA ILE A 205 -3.42 -11.25 3.72
C ILE A 205 -2.51 -10.07 3.31
N PRO A 206 -2.14 -9.95 2.02
CA PRO A 206 -1.39 -8.81 1.52
C PRO A 206 -2.07 -7.49 1.83
N VAL A 207 -1.30 -6.48 2.25
CA VAL A 207 -1.80 -5.12 2.48
C VAL A 207 -1.39 -4.22 1.32
N MET A 208 -2.32 -3.44 0.79
CA MET A 208 -2.01 -2.39 -0.17
C MET A 208 -1.35 -1.24 0.59
N PHE A 209 -0.12 -0.90 0.20
CA PHE A 209 0.60 0.22 0.77
C PHE A 209 0.97 1.22 -0.32
N PRO A 210 0.70 2.53 -0.12
CA PRO A 210 1.08 3.55 -1.10
C PRO A 210 2.60 3.53 -1.26
N GLY A 211 3.06 3.09 -2.43
CA GLY A 211 4.48 2.93 -2.73
C GLY A 211 5.22 4.27 -2.76
N GLY A 212 6.57 4.21 -2.65
CA GLY A 212 7.47 5.36 -2.55
C GLY A 212 7.52 6.33 -3.73
N HIS A 213 6.64 6.19 -4.70
CA HIS A 213 6.43 7.16 -5.78
C HIS A 213 5.30 8.16 -5.49
N ASN A 214 4.56 7.98 -4.38
CA ASN A 214 3.56 8.95 -3.96
C ASN A 214 4.23 10.07 -3.17
N THR A 215 4.59 11.14 -3.89
CA THR A 215 5.28 12.31 -3.32
C THR A 215 4.46 13.01 -2.23
N LEU A 216 3.13 12.93 -2.28
CA LEU A 216 2.24 13.55 -1.28
C LEU A 216 2.37 12.80 0.07
N ILE A 217 2.27 11.48 0.08
CA ILE A 217 2.43 10.67 1.30
C ILE A 217 3.86 10.76 1.83
N ALA A 218 4.88 10.76 0.96
CA ALA A 218 6.27 10.94 1.37
C ALA A 218 6.52 12.32 2.00
N GLN A 219 5.80 13.38 1.57
CA GLN A 219 5.86 14.70 2.17
C GLN A 219 5.13 14.76 3.52
N GLU A 220 3.96 14.15 3.65
CA GLU A 220 3.23 14.08 4.91
C GLU A 220 4.00 13.29 5.98
N LEU A 221 4.58 12.15 5.64
CA LEU A 221 5.42 11.38 6.56
C LEU A 221 6.68 12.15 7.02
N LYS A 222 7.23 13.03 6.18
CA LYS A 222 8.35 13.91 6.57
C LYS A 222 7.93 15.05 7.49
N ASN A 223 6.69 15.51 7.41
CA ASN A 223 6.18 16.60 8.22
C ASN A 223 5.69 16.14 9.62
N THR A 224 5.58 14.83 9.82
CA THR A 224 5.15 14.21 11.09
C THR A 224 6.28 13.59 11.89
N SER A 225 7.51 13.61 11.38
CA SER A 225 8.77 13.20 12.05
C SER A 225 9.53 14.43 12.55
#